data_441c6b454430d85664eccd7640ac70aa
#
_entry.id   441c6b454430d85664eccd7640ac70aa
#
_cell.length_a   1.000
_cell.length_b   1.000
_cell.length_c   1.000
_cell.angle_alpha   90.00
_cell.angle_beta   90.00
_cell.angle_gamma   90.00
#
_symmetry.space_group_name_H-M   'P 1'
#
loop_
_entity.id
_entity.type
_entity.pdbx_description
1 polymer ?
#
loop_
_entity_poly.entity_id
_entity_poly.type
_entity_poly.pdbx_seq_one_letter_code
_entity_poly.pdbx_strand_id
1 'polypeptide(L)'
;PLVVIECKAPDITEPMAEGIDQLMRYQNRRGAEEPEGVPELFYFNQIVMSTCFHDCRYSSITGGVSHFMEWKDAYPYKLRDINPNGKPSAQEIAVAGMLEPSHLLDIVQNFIAYKDEDSGICVKLVPRYMQYRGAYKIIERLRNATKGEKGGTLWHTQGTGKTLTMMFVIRKMYNSFDLNNYKVVLIVDRKDLQTQMFKTTKTVKYAINIAGSIDGLKDLIKNTASDVTVAMVHKFGESEKNKDKKDKKKSGSLEQRTSVSTFPVLNTSDRILVMIDEAHRSEYSELAANMWKSMPNSVKVAFTGTPITKTVDNFGGYIDT
;
A
#
# COMPACT_ATOMS: atom_id res chain seq x y z
N PRO A 1 18.34 -18.23 -8.59
CA PRO A 1 17.97 -18.08 -7.18
C PRO A 1 16.90 -17.02 -6.99
N LEU A 2 16.02 -17.18 -5.96
CA LEU A 2 15.03 -16.18 -5.60
C LEU A 2 15.66 -15.00 -4.85
N VAL A 3 16.69 -15.26 -4.06
CA VAL A 3 17.45 -14.27 -3.30
C VAL A 3 18.94 -14.47 -3.54
N VAL A 4 19.68 -13.40 -3.71
CA VAL A 4 21.15 -13.39 -3.70
C VAL A 4 21.61 -12.53 -2.56
N ILE A 5 22.47 -13.08 -1.69
CA ILE A 5 22.97 -12.43 -0.49
C ILE A 5 24.49 -12.33 -0.58
N GLU A 6 25.02 -11.12 -0.47
CA GLU A 6 26.44 -10.85 -0.29
C GLU A 6 26.73 -10.58 1.18
N CYS A 7 27.62 -11.38 1.77
CA CYS A 7 28.01 -11.27 3.17
C CYS A 7 29.40 -10.67 3.28
N LYS A 8 29.54 -9.64 4.09
CA LYS A 8 30.82 -8.99 4.38
C LYS A 8 31.20 -9.17 5.85
N ALA A 9 32.48 -9.24 6.12
CA ALA A 9 32.98 -9.20 7.49
C ALA A 9 32.68 -7.83 8.11
N PRO A 10 32.26 -7.78 9.38
CA PRO A 10 31.86 -6.52 10.01
C PRO A 10 33.04 -5.57 10.34
N ASP A 11 34.23 -6.05 10.28
CA ASP A 11 35.48 -5.35 10.60
C ASP A 11 36.17 -4.70 9.40
N ILE A 12 35.67 -4.90 8.18
CA ILE A 12 36.18 -4.21 6.99
C ILE A 12 35.63 -2.78 6.87
N THR A 13 36.36 -1.93 6.15
CA THR A 13 35.93 -0.56 5.89
C THR A 13 34.70 -0.57 4.94
N GLU A 14 33.64 0.12 5.34
CA GLU A 14 32.41 0.28 4.55
C GLU A 14 31.80 -1.04 3.98
N PRO A 15 31.54 -2.04 4.83
CA PRO A 15 31.13 -3.38 4.37
C PRO A 15 29.86 -3.34 3.51
N MET A 16 28.91 -2.43 3.78
CA MET A 16 27.68 -2.30 3.00
C MET A 16 27.94 -1.76 1.60
N ALA A 17 28.77 -0.73 1.47
CA ALA A 17 29.11 -0.15 0.17
C ALA A 17 29.81 -1.20 -0.72
N GLU A 18 30.78 -1.92 -0.15
CA GLU A 18 31.48 -2.99 -0.86
C GLU A 18 30.56 -4.14 -1.26
N GLY A 19 29.68 -4.60 -0.35
CA GLY A 19 28.74 -5.67 -0.66
C GLY A 19 27.71 -5.28 -1.73
N ILE A 20 27.23 -4.05 -1.71
CA ILE A 20 26.33 -3.53 -2.75
C ILE A 20 27.07 -3.41 -4.09
N ASP A 21 28.30 -2.91 -4.09
CA ASP A 21 29.11 -2.83 -5.31
C ASP A 21 29.36 -4.20 -5.94
N GLN A 22 29.65 -5.22 -5.13
CA GLN A 22 29.78 -6.59 -5.62
C GLN A 22 28.46 -7.15 -6.20
N LEU A 23 27.30 -6.88 -5.58
CA LEU A 23 26.03 -7.26 -6.14
C LEU A 23 25.77 -6.59 -7.50
N MET A 24 26.17 -5.33 -7.69
CA MET A 24 26.10 -4.64 -8.98
C MET A 24 27.06 -5.27 -10.01
N ARG A 25 28.27 -5.66 -9.58
CA ARG A 25 29.24 -6.37 -10.42
C ARG A 25 28.67 -7.67 -10.94
N TYR A 26 28.11 -8.51 -10.08
CA TYR A 26 27.52 -9.80 -10.48
C TYR A 26 26.41 -9.67 -11.53
N GLN A 27 25.75 -8.54 -11.57
CA GLN A 27 24.66 -8.21 -12.50
C GLN A 27 25.14 -7.44 -13.75
N ASN A 28 26.45 -7.20 -13.92
CA ASN A 28 27.01 -6.33 -14.95
C ASN A 28 26.42 -4.89 -14.93
N ARG A 29 26.24 -4.31 -13.75
CA ARG A 29 25.56 -3.01 -13.59
C ARG A 29 26.46 -1.90 -13.02
N ARG A 30 27.77 -2.12 -12.97
CA ARG A 30 28.73 -1.09 -12.57
C ARG A 30 29.14 -0.15 -13.69
N GLY A 31 28.84 -0.51 -14.94
CA GLY A 31 29.25 0.24 -16.13
C GLY A 31 30.70 -0.03 -16.55
N ALA A 32 31.27 -1.19 -16.18
CA ALA A 32 32.58 -1.62 -16.67
C ALA A 32 32.56 -1.87 -18.17
N GLU A 33 33.72 -1.67 -18.85
CA GLU A 33 33.86 -1.88 -20.28
C GLU A 33 33.68 -3.35 -20.70
N GLU A 34 34.13 -4.27 -19.83
CA GLU A 34 33.98 -5.71 -20.05
C GLU A 34 32.96 -6.33 -19.06
N PRO A 35 32.25 -7.41 -19.46
CA PRO A 35 31.36 -8.13 -18.55
C PRO A 35 32.11 -8.67 -17.33
N GLU A 36 31.60 -8.33 -16.13
CA GLU A 36 32.24 -8.72 -14.86
C GLU A 36 31.45 -9.81 -14.11
N GLY A 37 30.22 -10.11 -14.53
CA GLY A 37 29.30 -11.00 -13.83
C GLY A 37 28.51 -11.90 -14.78
N VAL A 38 27.49 -12.55 -14.21
CA VAL A 38 26.59 -13.49 -14.91
C VAL A 38 25.15 -13.07 -14.69
N PRO A 39 24.60 -12.11 -15.47
CA PRO A 39 23.25 -11.57 -15.31
C PRO A 39 22.16 -12.65 -15.35
N GLU A 40 22.39 -13.75 -16.04
CA GLU A 40 21.46 -14.87 -16.19
C GLU A 40 21.08 -15.50 -14.85
N LEU A 41 21.97 -15.46 -13.85
CA LEU A 41 21.69 -15.93 -12.49
C LEU A 41 20.58 -15.11 -11.80
N PHE A 42 20.31 -13.90 -12.30
CA PHE A 42 19.34 -12.98 -11.72
C PHE A 42 17.97 -12.96 -12.42
N TYR A 43 17.76 -13.71 -13.51
CA TYR A 43 16.49 -13.70 -14.27
C TYR A 43 15.25 -13.98 -13.40
N PHE A 44 15.38 -14.88 -12.43
CA PHE A 44 14.29 -15.21 -11.49
C PHE A 44 14.47 -14.58 -10.12
N ASN A 45 15.49 -13.74 -9.96
CA ASN A 45 15.78 -13.12 -8.67
C ASN A 45 14.69 -12.13 -8.26
N GLN A 46 14.31 -12.19 -6.99
CA GLN A 46 13.31 -11.31 -6.41
C GLN A 46 13.94 -10.24 -5.54
N ILE A 47 14.98 -10.59 -4.80
CA ILE A 47 15.63 -9.75 -3.81
C ILE A 47 17.15 -9.94 -3.90
N VAL A 48 17.88 -8.85 -3.88
CA VAL A 48 19.33 -8.82 -3.64
C VAL A 48 19.58 -8.19 -2.27
N MET A 49 20.52 -8.73 -1.52
CA MET A 49 20.78 -8.33 -0.14
C MET A 49 22.29 -8.25 0.13
N SER A 50 22.72 -7.19 0.80
CA SER A 50 24.07 -7.07 1.37
C SER A 50 23.97 -7.03 2.89
N THR A 51 24.83 -7.78 3.59
CA THR A 51 24.82 -7.85 5.04
C THR A 51 26.20 -8.01 5.65
N CYS A 52 26.39 -7.43 6.85
CA CYS A 52 27.62 -7.52 7.64
C CYS A 52 27.35 -7.79 9.13
N PHE A 53 26.29 -8.51 9.47
CA PHE A 53 25.78 -8.72 10.82
C PHE A 53 25.12 -7.48 11.45
N HIS A 54 25.83 -6.36 11.58
CA HIS A 54 25.34 -5.13 12.21
C HIS A 54 24.43 -4.31 11.30
N ASP A 55 24.62 -4.40 9.99
CA ASP A 55 23.78 -3.77 8.96
C ASP A 55 23.32 -4.82 7.94
N CYS A 56 22.13 -4.60 7.41
CA CYS A 56 21.53 -5.45 6.39
C CYS A 56 20.66 -4.61 5.46
N ARG A 57 21.01 -4.59 4.17
CA ARG A 57 20.32 -3.81 3.16
C ARG A 57 19.91 -4.66 1.99
N TYR A 58 18.70 -4.43 1.50
CA TYR A 58 18.11 -5.17 0.41
C TYR A 58 17.54 -4.25 -0.66
N SER A 59 17.46 -4.76 -1.87
CA SER A 59 16.85 -4.11 -3.03
C SER A 59 16.30 -5.14 -4.00
N SER A 60 15.72 -4.69 -5.11
CA SER A 60 15.48 -5.53 -6.28
C SER A 60 16.66 -5.47 -7.25
N ILE A 61 16.69 -6.39 -8.22
CA ILE A 61 17.70 -6.40 -9.29
C ILE A 61 17.66 -5.15 -10.18
N THR A 62 16.55 -4.41 -10.19
CA THR A 62 16.42 -3.17 -10.98
C THR A 62 16.79 -1.93 -10.16
N GLY A 63 16.95 -2.04 -8.84
CA GLY A 63 17.31 -0.92 -7.98
C GLY A 63 18.78 -0.50 -8.16
N GLY A 64 19.06 0.80 -8.16
CA GLY A 64 20.43 1.34 -8.05
C GLY A 64 20.88 1.35 -6.58
N VAL A 65 22.12 1.78 -6.34
CA VAL A 65 22.73 1.85 -4.99
C VAL A 65 21.84 2.58 -3.97
N SER A 66 21.25 3.71 -4.37
CA SER A 66 20.36 4.51 -3.51
C SER A 66 19.02 3.84 -3.16
N HIS A 67 18.70 2.72 -3.79
CA HIS A 67 17.44 1.99 -3.56
C HIS A 67 17.60 0.84 -2.56
N PHE A 68 18.79 0.64 -2.00
CA PHE A 68 18.98 -0.34 -0.94
C PHE A 68 18.42 0.17 0.38
N MET A 69 17.53 -0.61 0.97
CA MET A 69 16.74 -0.29 2.16
C MET A 69 17.06 -1.24 3.29
N GLU A 70 16.78 -0.82 4.53
CA GLU A 70 16.87 -1.66 5.72
C GLU A 70 15.52 -2.32 6.02
N TRP A 71 15.56 -3.60 6.44
CA TRP A 71 14.41 -4.28 7.01
C TRP A 71 14.50 -4.23 8.54
N LYS A 72 13.70 -3.37 9.17
CA LYS A 72 13.87 -3.01 10.61
C LYS A 72 12.93 -3.73 11.55
N ASP A 73 12.10 -4.65 11.07
CA ASP A 73 11.10 -5.30 11.88
C ASP A 73 10.95 -6.77 11.49
N ALA A 74 10.88 -7.63 12.47
CA ALA A 74 10.72 -9.07 12.26
C ALA A 74 9.25 -9.53 12.33
N TYR A 75 8.29 -8.61 12.31
CA TYR A 75 6.87 -8.94 12.39
C TYR A 75 6.51 -10.11 11.45
N PRO A 76 5.75 -11.12 11.90
CA PRO A 76 4.98 -11.18 13.15
C PRO A 76 5.76 -11.60 14.42
N TYR A 77 7.04 -11.93 14.30
CA TYR A 77 7.87 -12.28 15.45
C TYR A 77 8.20 -11.06 16.31
N LYS A 78 8.36 -11.28 17.62
CA LYS A 78 8.90 -10.27 18.53
C LYS A 78 10.42 -10.36 18.52
N LEU A 79 11.12 -9.24 18.67
CA LEU A 79 12.59 -9.22 18.69
C LEU A 79 13.21 -10.16 19.72
N ARG A 80 12.57 -10.30 20.91
CA ARG A 80 12.99 -11.23 21.96
C ARG A 80 12.89 -12.71 21.58
N ASP A 81 12.01 -13.03 20.61
CA ASP A 81 11.82 -14.42 20.18
C ASP A 81 12.91 -14.82 19.16
N ILE A 82 13.55 -13.83 18.51
CA ILE A 82 14.66 -14.03 17.57
C ILE A 82 15.98 -14.22 18.33
N ASN A 83 16.24 -13.34 19.30
CA ASN A 83 17.45 -13.42 20.14
C ASN A 83 17.06 -13.26 21.62
N PRO A 84 16.79 -14.38 22.35
CA PRO A 84 16.38 -14.34 23.75
C PRO A 84 17.47 -13.80 24.69
N ASN A 85 18.73 -13.89 24.30
CA ASN A 85 19.88 -13.52 25.12
C ASN A 85 20.40 -12.10 24.89
N GLY A 86 19.77 -11.36 23.97
CA GLY A 86 20.20 -10.01 23.65
C GLY A 86 19.30 -9.31 22.65
N LYS A 87 19.78 -8.18 22.15
CA LYS A 87 19.14 -7.44 21.06
C LYS A 87 19.55 -8.09 19.73
N PRO A 88 18.60 -8.51 18.87
CA PRO A 88 18.94 -9.08 17.57
C PRO A 88 19.67 -8.07 16.69
N SER A 89 20.61 -8.55 15.89
CA SER A 89 21.31 -7.77 14.87
C SER A 89 20.38 -7.42 13.69
N ALA A 90 20.78 -6.46 12.87
CA ALA A 90 20.03 -6.12 11.66
C ALA A 90 19.91 -7.31 10.71
N GLN A 91 20.93 -8.15 10.62
CA GLN A 91 20.91 -9.39 9.84
C GLN A 91 19.86 -10.37 10.36
N GLU A 92 19.84 -10.64 11.68
CA GLU A 92 18.85 -11.55 12.30
C GLU A 92 17.43 -11.06 12.08
N ILE A 93 17.18 -9.75 12.21
CA ILE A 93 15.87 -9.13 11.98
C ILE A 93 15.44 -9.32 10.51
N ALA A 94 16.34 -9.06 9.55
CA ALA A 94 16.02 -9.19 8.14
C ALA A 94 15.79 -10.66 7.74
N VAL A 95 16.58 -11.59 8.26
CA VAL A 95 16.39 -13.04 8.02
C VAL A 95 15.05 -13.51 8.56
N ALA A 96 14.72 -13.20 9.80
CA ALA A 96 13.47 -13.64 10.42
C ALA A 96 12.24 -12.95 9.79
N GLY A 97 12.32 -11.65 9.52
CA GLY A 97 11.17 -10.86 9.03
C GLY A 97 10.91 -11.00 7.52
N MET A 98 11.95 -11.28 6.72
CA MET A 98 11.84 -11.29 5.25
C MET A 98 12.12 -12.66 4.64
N LEU A 99 13.15 -13.39 5.12
CA LEU A 99 13.67 -14.59 4.48
C LEU A 99 13.15 -15.89 5.09
N GLU A 100 12.39 -15.83 6.17
CA GLU A 100 11.63 -16.99 6.63
C GLU A 100 10.76 -17.47 5.43
N PRO A 101 10.75 -18.80 5.10
CA PRO A 101 10.19 -19.28 3.85
C PRO A 101 8.75 -18.86 3.57
N SER A 102 7.88 -18.82 4.58
CA SER A 102 6.49 -18.40 4.42
C SER A 102 6.38 -16.89 4.14
N HIS A 103 7.22 -16.07 4.78
CA HIS A 103 7.27 -14.62 4.56
C HIS A 103 7.83 -14.30 3.18
N LEU A 104 8.92 -14.97 2.77
CA LEU A 104 9.53 -14.78 1.46
C LEU A 104 8.54 -15.12 0.35
N LEU A 105 7.84 -16.25 0.47
CA LEU A 105 6.83 -16.65 -0.53
C LEU A 105 5.64 -15.67 -0.56
N ASP A 106 5.19 -15.20 0.59
CA ASP A 106 4.15 -14.18 0.69
C ASP A 106 4.60 -12.85 0.06
N ILE A 107 5.85 -12.42 0.31
CA ILE A 107 6.43 -11.22 -0.31
C ILE A 107 6.46 -11.37 -1.83
N VAL A 108 6.93 -12.48 -2.34
CA VAL A 108 7.00 -12.74 -3.78
C VAL A 108 5.60 -12.75 -4.42
N GLN A 109 4.63 -13.38 -3.77
CA GLN A 109 3.28 -13.50 -4.28
C GLN A 109 2.49 -12.19 -4.21
N ASN A 110 2.59 -11.46 -3.09
CA ASN A 110 1.67 -10.38 -2.77
C ASN A 110 2.29 -8.98 -2.74
N PHE A 111 3.62 -8.86 -2.57
CA PHE A 111 4.28 -7.59 -2.28
C PHE A 111 5.31 -7.14 -3.33
N ILE A 112 5.54 -7.89 -4.38
CA ILE A 112 6.34 -7.41 -5.53
C ILE A 112 5.45 -6.59 -6.45
N ALA A 113 5.90 -5.40 -6.80
CA ALA A 113 5.23 -4.52 -7.74
C ALA A 113 6.19 -4.07 -8.85
N TYR A 114 5.64 -3.55 -9.94
CA TYR A 114 6.40 -3.01 -11.07
C TYR A 114 5.94 -1.59 -11.36
N LYS A 115 6.89 -0.71 -11.62
CA LYS A 115 6.65 0.68 -11.97
C LYS A 115 7.38 1.00 -13.27
N ASP A 116 6.66 1.48 -14.28
CA ASP A 116 7.29 2.03 -15.47
C ASP A 116 7.76 3.46 -15.15
N GLU A 117 9.03 3.75 -15.38
CA GLU A 117 9.58 5.09 -15.32
C GLU A 117 9.38 5.83 -16.65
N ASP A 118 9.50 7.15 -16.63
CA ASP A 118 9.36 7.98 -17.82
C ASP A 118 10.43 7.68 -18.90
N SER A 119 11.54 7.08 -18.48
CA SER A 119 12.60 6.53 -19.35
C SER A 119 12.21 5.29 -20.13
N GLY A 120 11.01 4.72 -19.87
CA GLY A 120 10.57 3.43 -20.43
C GLY A 120 11.13 2.20 -19.72
N ILE A 121 11.92 2.38 -18.66
CA ILE A 121 12.48 1.30 -17.86
C ILE A 121 11.41 0.83 -16.86
N CYS A 122 11.20 -0.49 -16.83
CA CYS A 122 10.34 -1.12 -15.82
C CYS A 122 11.14 -1.43 -14.56
N VAL A 123 10.83 -0.76 -13.47
CA VAL A 123 11.49 -0.95 -12.17
C VAL A 123 10.67 -1.92 -11.31
N LYS A 124 11.34 -2.96 -10.81
CA LYS A 124 10.78 -3.89 -9.84
C LYS A 124 10.86 -3.28 -8.43
N LEU A 125 9.75 -3.21 -7.75
CA LEU A 125 9.63 -2.70 -6.39
C LEU A 125 9.48 -3.86 -5.42
N VAL A 126 10.32 -3.87 -4.38
CA VAL A 126 10.18 -4.73 -3.20
C VAL A 126 9.57 -3.94 -2.05
N PRO A 127 8.79 -4.56 -1.16
CA PRO A 127 8.12 -3.83 -0.08
C PRO A 127 9.13 -3.30 0.93
N ARG A 128 8.79 -2.20 1.59
CA ARG A 128 9.42 -1.78 2.84
C ARG A 128 8.80 -2.58 4.00
N TYR A 129 9.57 -2.82 5.07
CA TYR A 129 9.10 -3.58 6.23
C TYR A 129 7.77 -3.04 6.79
N MET A 130 7.59 -1.72 6.85
CA MET A 130 6.36 -1.10 7.33
C MET A 130 5.16 -1.33 6.40
N GLN A 131 5.38 -1.41 5.08
CA GLN A 131 4.33 -1.72 4.11
C GLN A 131 3.86 -3.18 4.27
N TYR A 132 4.80 -4.11 4.43
CA TYR A 132 4.51 -5.51 4.72
C TYR A 132 3.74 -5.65 6.03
N ARG A 133 4.28 -5.10 7.13
CA ARG A 133 3.67 -5.14 8.46
C ARG A 133 2.28 -4.52 8.48
N GLY A 134 2.13 -3.32 7.91
CA GLY A 134 0.84 -2.61 7.88
C GLY A 134 -0.23 -3.37 7.09
N ALA A 135 0.12 -3.89 5.90
CA ALA A 135 -0.79 -4.71 5.11
C ALA A 135 -1.16 -6.02 5.84
N TYR A 136 -0.19 -6.68 6.45
CA TYR A 136 -0.41 -7.90 7.21
C TYR A 136 -1.37 -7.68 8.39
N LYS A 137 -1.15 -6.63 9.18
CA LYS A 137 -2.03 -6.26 10.30
C LYS A 137 -3.45 -5.92 9.86
N ILE A 138 -3.64 -5.27 8.71
CA ILE A 138 -4.98 -5.03 8.16
C ILE A 138 -5.66 -6.37 7.84
N ILE A 139 -4.96 -7.27 7.17
CA ILE A 139 -5.49 -8.60 6.81
C ILE A 139 -5.84 -9.42 8.04
N GLU A 140 -4.97 -9.46 9.06
CA GLU A 140 -5.25 -10.14 10.31
C GLU A 140 -6.48 -9.55 11.01
N ARG A 141 -6.60 -8.23 11.02
CA ARG A 141 -7.73 -7.55 11.65
C ARG A 141 -9.05 -7.86 10.92
N LEU A 142 -9.04 -7.93 9.59
CA LEU A 142 -10.20 -8.35 8.80
C LEU A 142 -10.65 -9.78 9.15
N ARG A 143 -9.71 -10.68 9.48
CA ARG A 143 -9.98 -12.07 9.82
C ARG A 143 -10.45 -12.25 11.27
N ASN A 144 -9.73 -11.65 12.19
CA ASN A 144 -9.75 -12.04 13.61
C ASN A 144 -10.52 -11.07 14.51
N ALA A 145 -10.70 -9.80 14.10
CA ALA A 145 -11.39 -8.84 14.94
C ALA A 145 -12.91 -9.04 14.93
N THR A 146 -13.55 -8.65 16.03
CA THR A 146 -15.01 -8.64 16.13
C THR A 146 -15.64 -7.64 15.18
N LYS A 147 -16.92 -7.85 14.83
CA LYS A 147 -17.66 -6.89 13.99
C LYS A 147 -17.68 -5.51 14.67
N GLY A 148 -17.20 -4.50 13.99
CA GLY A 148 -17.06 -3.14 14.53
C GLY A 148 -15.61 -2.75 14.89
N GLU A 149 -14.72 -3.72 15.15
CA GLU A 149 -13.32 -3.48 15.48
C GLU A 149 -12.35 -3.75 14.32
N LYS A 150 -12.87 -4.19 13.17
CA LYS A 150 -12.07 -4.53 11.99
C LYS A 150 -11.41 -3.31 11.34
N GLY A 151 -12.00 -2.14 11.46
CA GLY A 151 -11.48 -0.88 10.94
C GLY A 151 -10.35 -0.29 11.77
N GLY A 152 -9.79 0.83 11.32
CA GLY A 152 -8.77 1.56 12.07
C GLY A 152 -7.93 2.50 11.21
N THR A 153 -6.87 3.03 11.81
CA THR A 153 -5.97 4.00 11.22
C THR A 153 -4.57 3.42 11.04
N LEU A 154 -4.06 3.45 9.81
CA LEU A 154 -2.67 3.18 9.50
C LEU A 154 -1.90 4.51 9.47
N TRP A 155 -1.04 4.71 10.44
CA TRP A 155 -0.21 5.92 10.54
C TRP A 155 1.19 5.64 10.02
N HIS A 156 1.43 5.94 8.78
CA HIS A 156 2.74 5.90 8.16
C HIS A 156 3.12 7.30 7.65
N THR A 157 4.34 7.73 7.91
CA THR A 157 4.84 9.06 7.51
C THR A 157 4.68 9.31 6.00
N GLN A 158 4.70 10.57 5.61
CA GLN A 158 4.64 10.94 4.20
C GLN A 158 5.86 10.36 3.44
N GLY A 159 5.66 9.91 2.20
CA GLY A 159 6.73 9.30 1.39
C GLY A 159 7.00 7.82 1.65
N THR A 160 6.30 7.17 2.57
CA THR A 160 6.46 5.73 2.85
C THR A 160 5.79 4.81 1.83
N GLY A 161 5.05 5.38 0.86
CA GLY A 161 4.33 4.60 -0.15
C GLY A 161 3.03 4.00 0.34
N LYS A 162 2.22 4.76 1.08
CA LYS A 162 0.89 4.32 1.59
C LYS A 162 0.00 3.73 0.50
N THR A 163 0.00 4.33 -0.68
CA THR A 163 -0.75 3.81 -1.84
C THR A 163 -0.32 2.41 -2.25
N LEU A 164 1.00 2.17 -2.25
CA LEU A 164 1.53 0.83 -2.55
C LEU A 164 1.11 -0.18 -1.47
N THR A 165 1.03 0.26 -0.20
CA THR A 165 0.49 -0.56 0.89
C THR A 165 -0.97 -0.94 0.64
N MET A 166 -1.82 0.01 0.19
CA MET A 166 -3.21 -0.31 -0.20
C MET A 166 -3.27 -1.36 -1.31
N MET A 167 -2.40 -1.26 -2.31
CA MET A 167 -2.32 -2.26 -3.39
C MET A 167 -1.92 -3.63 -2.88
N PHE A 168 -0.98 -3.70 -1.93
CA PHE A 168 -0.58 -4.96 -1.30
C PHE A 168 -1.72 -5.58 -0.49
N VAL A 169 -2.48 -4.77 0.26
CA VAL A 169 -3.70 -5.23 0.96
C VAL A 169 -4.69 -5.85 -0.04
N ILE A 170 -5.00 -5.15 -1.13
CA ILE A 170 -5.94 -5.63 -2.15
C ILE A 170 -5.45 -6.95 -2.74
N ARG A 171 -4.19 -7.03 -3.16
CA ARG A 171 -3.62 -8.24 -3.76
C ARG A 171 -3.67 -9.41 -2.79
N LYS A 172 -3.26 -9.20 -1.53
CA LYS A 172 -3.29 -10.22 -0.49
C LYS A 172 -4.72 -10.68 -0.18
N MET A 173 -5.70 -9.77 -0.15
CA MET A 173 -7.12 -10.12 0.00
C MET A 173 -7.63 -11.02 -1.11
N TYR A 174 -7.43 -10.62 -2.35
CA TYR A 174 -7.95 -11.38 -3.50
C TYR A 174 -7.22 -12.70 -3.76
N ASN A 175 -5.97 -12.82 -3.30
CA ASN A 175 -5.25 -14.09 -3.30
C ASN A 175 -5.58 -14.98 -2.08
N SER A 176 -6.39 -14.49 -1.13
CA SER A 176 -6.83 -15.24 0.05
C SER A 176 -8.26 -15.76 -0.15
N PHE A 177 -8.46 -17.07 -0.02
CA PHE A 177 -9.76 -17.71 -0.25
C PHE A 177 -10.88 -17.16 0.65
N ASP A 178 -10.56 -16.80 1.88
CA ASP A 178 -11.49 -16.28 2.89
C ASP A 178 -11.87 -14.80 2.70
N LEU A 179 -11.07 -14.04 1.93
CA LEU A 179 -11.24 -12.59 1.73
C LEU A 179 -11.49 -12.17 0.27
N ASN A 180 -11.41 -13.09 -0.69
CA ASN A 180 -11.53 -12.77 -2.11
C ASN A 180 -12.93 -12.33 -2.56
N ASN A 181 -13.92 -12.47 -1.69
CA ASN A 181 -15.30 -12.05 -1.91
C ASN A 181 -15.64 -10.66 -1.31
N TYR A 182 -14.64 -9.92 -0.84
CA TYR A 182 -14.83 -8.55 -0.43
C TYR A 182 -14.93 -7.62 -1.64
N LYS A 183 -15.80 -6.62 -1.54
CA LYS A 183 -15.75 -5.42 -2.38
C LYS A 183 -14.80 -4.42 -1.75
N VAL A 184 -13.91 -3.83 -2.55
CA VAL A 184 -12.99 -2.80 -2.08
C VAL A 184 -13.38 -1.45 -2.67
N VAL A 185 -13.50 -0.43 -1.83
CA VAL A 185 -13.74 0.96 -2.25
C VAL A 185 -12.54 1.80 -1.83
N LEU A 186 -11.84 2.36 -2.83
CA LEU A 186 -10.70 3.24 -2.61
C LEU A 186 -11.11 4.69 -2.80
N ILE A 187 -10.81 5.51 -1.81
CA ILE A 187 -10.99 6.96 -1.89
C ILE A 187 -9.60 7.59 -1.94
N VAL A 188 -9.26 8.21 -3.07
CA VAL A 188 -7.94 8.79 -3.32
C VAL A 188 -8.05 10.24 -3.80
N ASP A 189 -7.04 11.05 -3.48
CA ASP A 189 -7.00 12.48 -3.83
C ASP A 189 -6.34 12.76 -5.18
N ARG A 190 -5.35 11.95 -5.59
CA ARG A 190 -4.47 12.28 -6.72
C ARG A 190 -4.70 11.43 -7.97
N LYS A 191 -4.68 12.08 -9.15
CA LYS A 191 -4.75 11.40 -10.46
C LYS A 191 -3.58 10.44 -10.70
N ASP A 192 -2.40 10.76 -10.17
CA ASP A 192 -1.20 9.94 -10.32
C ASP A 192 -1.34 8.56 -9.68
N LEU A 193 -2.12 8.48 -8.57
CA LEU A 193 -2.45 7.23 -7.91
C LEU A 193 -3.27 6.29 -8.81
N GLN A 194 -4.19 6.86 -9.57
CA GLN A 194 -4.98 6.11 -10.56
C GLN A 194 -4.07 5.44 -11.59
N THR A 195 -3.13 6.19 -12.15
CA THR A 195 -2.20 5.68 -13.18
C THR A 195 -1.27 4.60 -12.62
N GLN A 196 -0.73 4.79 -11.40
CA GLN A 196 0.10 3.79 -10.74
C GLN A 196 -0.68 2.52 -10.42
N MET A 197 -1.92 2.65 -9.92
CA MET A 197 -2.78 1.50 -9.64
C MET A 197 -3.07 0.70 -10.91
N PHE A 198 -3.41 1.35 -12.03
CA PHE A 198 -3.66 0.65 -13.30
C PHE A 198 -2.45 -0.08 -13.84
N LYS A 199 -1.27 0.52 -13.78
CA LYS A 199 -0.04 -0.12 -14.24
C LYS A 199 0.32 -1.35 -13.39
N THR A 200 0.12 -1.25 -12.08
CA THR A 200 0.39 -2.35 -11.14
C THR A 200 -0.67 -3.46 -11.21
N THR A 201 -1.89 -3.16 -11.64
CA THR A 201 -3.03 -4.09 -11.64
C THR A 201 -3.18 -4.89 -12.93
N LYS A 202 -2.42 -4.59 -14.00
CA LYS A 202 -2.43 -5.42 -15.22
C LYS A 202 -2.14 -6.90 -14.97
N THR A 203 -1.53 -7.22 -13.84
CA THR A 203 -1.21 -8.59 -13.39
C THR A 203 -2.25 -9.21 -12.46
N VAL A 204 -3.36 -8.51 -12.16
CA VAL A 204 -4.30 -8.95 -11.12
C VAL A 204 -5.65 -9.35 -11.72
N LYS A 205 -6.20 -10.46 -11.26
CA LYS A 205 -7.43 -11.10 -11.79
C LYS A 205 -8.75 -10.49 -11.30
N TYR A 206 -8.78 -9.24 -10.83
CA TYR A 206 -10.00 -8.58 -10.37
C TYR A 206 -10.31 -7.31 -11.18
N ALA A 207 -11.62 -7.01 -11.31
CA ALA A 207 -12.06 -5.83 -12.04
C ALA A 207 -11.82 -4.55 -11.22
N ILE A 208 -11.31 -3.50 -11.90
CA ILE A 208 -11.16 -2.18 -11.31
C ILE A 208 -12.10 -1.22 -12.04
N ASN A 209 -13.01 -0.63 -11.28
CA ASN A 209 -14.00 0.32 -11.77
C ASN A 209 -13.67 1.72 -11.24
N ILE A 210 -13.68 2.72 -12.11
CA ILE A 210 -13.45 4.11 -11.73
C ILE A 210 -14.76 4.85 -11.75
N ALA A 211 -15.12 5.45 -10.61
CA ALA A 211 -16.26 6.33 -10.53
C ALA A 211 -15.98 7.67 -11.26
N GLY A 212 -16.64 7.91 -12.36
CA GLY A 212 -16.55 9.16 -13.13
C GLY A 212 -17.43 10.28 -12.60
N SER A 213 -18.46 9.96 -11.82
CA SER A 213 -19.45 10.87 -11.24
C SER A 213 -20.00 10.34 -9.92
N ILE A 214 -20.72 11.19 -9.18
CA ILE A 214 -21.39 10.79 -7.92
C ILE A 214 -22.42 9.68 -8.18
N ASP A 215 -23.21 9.78 -9.23
CA ASP A 215 -24.21 8.77 -9.55
C ASP A 215 -23.57 7.47 -10.01
N GLY A 216 -22.49 7.54 -10.81
CA GLY A 216 -21.68 6.37 -11.14
C GLY A 216 -21.06 5.69 -9.92
N LEU A 217 -20.62 6.46 -8.92
CA LEU A 217 -20.15 5.90 -7.64
C LEU A 217 -21.28 5.17 -6.89
N LYS A 218 -22.47 5.78 -6.82
CA LYS A 218 -23.64 5.15 -6.19
C LYS A 218 -23.98 3.81 -6.85
N ASP A 219 -23.96 3.75 -8.18
CA ASP A 219 -24.26 2.53 -8.92
C ASP A 219 -23.18 1.45 -8.72
N LEU A 220 -21.92 1.84 -8.69
CA LEU A 220 -20.82 0.92 -8.36
C LEU A 220 -20.92 0.39 -6.92
N ILE A 221 -21.33 1.21 -5.95
CA ILE A 221 -21.54 0.77 -4.56
C ILE A 221 -22.72 -0.19 -4.44
N LYS A 222 -23.83 0.04 -5.16
CA LYS A 222 -25.01 -0.85 -5.18
C LYS A 222 -24.68 -2.23 -5.73
N ASN A 223 -23.74 -2.30 -6.67
CA ASN A 223 -23.29 -3.57 -7.23
C ASN A 223 -22.61 -4.41 -6.15
N THR A 224 -23.05 -5.65 -5.96
CA THR A 224 -22.53 -6.58 -4.94
C THR A 224 -21.32 -7.39 -5.40
N ALA A 225 -20.85 -7.20 -6.63
CA ALA A 225 -19.67 -7.89 -7.15
C ALA A 225 -18.41 -7.60 -6.31
N SER A 226 -17.58 -8.61 -6.16
CA SER A 226 -16.24 -8.50 -5.54
C SER A 226 -15.31 -7.83 -6.54
N ASP A 227 -15.22 -6.52 -6.50
CA ASP A 227 -14.42 -5.68 -7.37
C ASP A 227 -13.71 -4.55 -6.58
N VAL A 228 -12.85 -3.81 -7.26
CA VAL A 228 -12.23 -2.60 -6.72
C VAL A 228 -12.89 -1.39 -7.37
N THR A 229 -13.55 -0.58 -6.57
CA THR A 229 -14.11 0.70 -6.98
C THR A 229 -13.19 1.84 -6.54
N VAL A 230 -12.75 2.68 -7.46
CA VAL A 230 -11.91 3.85 -7.18
C VAL A 230 -12.72 5.13 -7.31
N ALA A 231 -12.75 5.92 -6.25
CA ALA A 231 -13.40 7.21 -6.18
C ALA A 231 -12.38 8.33 -5.95
N MET A 232 -12.38 9.36 -6.79
CA MET A 232 -11.48 10.52 -6.66
C MET A 232 -12.25 11.71 -6.07
N VAL A 233 -11.80 12.20 -4.91
CA VAL A 233 -12.48 13.25 -4.14
C VAL A 233 -12.69 14.54 -4.94
N HIS A 234 -11.66 15.01 -5.63
CA HIS A 234 -11.72 16.28 -6.38
C HIS A 234 -12.77 16.28 -7.50
N LYS A 235 -13.09 15.13 -8.10
CA LYS A 235 -14.13 15.06 -9.15
C LYS A 235 -15.53 15.32 -8.59
N PHE A 236 -15.75 15.11 -7.31
CA PHE A 236 -17.03 15.32 -6.67
C PHE A 236 -17.23 16.78 -6.24
N GLY A 237 -16.17 17.47 -5.80
CA GLY A 237 -16.20 18.89 -5.47
C GLY A 237 -16.39 19.82 -6.68
N GLU A 238 -15.82 19.47 -7.85
CA GLU A 238 -16.00 20.26 -9.09
C GLU A 238 -17.42 20.13 -9.68
N SER A 239 -18.04 18.97 -9.56
CA SER A 239 -19.41 18.76 -10.05
C SER A 239 -20.44 19.58 -9.27
N GLU A 240 -20.22 19.78 -7.97
CA GLU A 240 -21.11 20.62 -7.15
C GLU A 240 -20.94 22.10 -7.48
N LYS A 241 -19.71 22.59 -7.61
CA LYS A 241 -19.43 24.00 -8.02
C LYS A 241 -19.99 24.36 -9.39
N ASN A 242 -20.09 23.39 -10.31
CA ASN A 242 -20.63 23.62 -11.65
C ASN A 242 -22.18 23.54 -11.68
N LYS A 243 -22.82 22.77 -10.80
CA LYS A 243 -24.25 22.78 -10.62
C LYS A 243 -24.71 24.10 -9.99
N ASP A 244 -24.03 24.57 -8.94
CA ASP A 244 -24.31 25.85 -8.29
C ASP A 244 -24.19 27.04 -9.24
N LYS A 245 -23.26 27.00 -10.22
CA LYS A 245 -23.12 28.07 -11.23
C LYS A 245 -24.22 28.07 -12.29
N LYS A 246 -24.84 26.93 -12.59
CA LYS A 246 -25.96 26.83 -13.53
C LYS A 246 -27.29 27.26 -12.87
N ASP A 247 -27.46 26.95 -11.58
CA ASP A 247 -28.68 27.26 -10.85
C ASP A 247 -28.71 28.75 -10.38
N LYS A 248 -27.54 29.36 -10.06
CA LYS A 248 -27.46 30.80 -9.71
C LYS A 248 -27.82 31.75 -10.86
N LYS A 249 -27.90 31.29 -12.10
CA LYS A 249 -28.40 32.12 -13.21
C LYS A 249 -29.93 32.19 -13.31
N LYS A 250 -30.67 31.45 -12.45
CA LYS A 250 -32.15 31.36 -12.56
C LYS A 250 -32.93 31.88 -11.36
N SER A 251 -32.32 32.27 -10.25
CA SER A 251 -33.09 32.81 -9.11
C SER A 251 -32.29 33.85 -8.32
N GLY A 252 -32.77 35.09 -8.34
CA GLY A 252 -32.32 36.14 -7.45
C GLY A 252 -33.07 36.05 -6.12
N SER A 253 -32.52 35.36 -5.14
CA SER A 253 -32.88 35.50 -3.72
C SER A 253 -31.78 34.90 -2.84
N LEU A 254 -31.39 35.66 -1.84
CA LEU A 254 -30.50 35.28 -0.75
C LEU A 254 -31.17 34.18 0.09
N GLU A 255 -30.37 33.21 0.52
CA GLU A 255 -30.64 32.05 1.35
C GLU A 255 -30.86 30.76 0.56
N GLN A 256 -29.75 30.14 0.13
CA GLN A 256 -29.72 28.70 -0.07
C GLN A 256 -28.45 28.13 0.59
N ARG A 257 -28.64 27.54 1.76
CA ARG A 257 -27.73 26.56 2.31
C ARG A 257 -27.59 25.47 1.29
N THR A 258 -26.38 25.23 0.82
CA THR A 258 -26.03 24.12 -0.09
C THR A 258 -26.53 22.81 0.53
N SER A 259 -27.59 22.25 -0.02
CA SER A 259 -28.07 20.93 0.35
C SER A 259 -27.13 19.90 -0.25
N VAL A 260 -26.16 19.43 0.54
CA VAL A 260 -25.36 18.25 0.20
C VAL A 260 -26.34 17.09 0.01
N SER A 261 -26.40 16.53 -1.19
CA SER A 261 -27.27 15.39 -1.48
C SER A 261 -26.82 14.19 -0.61
N THR A 262 -27.59 13.89 0.43
CA THR A 262 -27.33 12.75 1.31
C THR A 262 -27.45 11.45 0.54
N PHE A 263 -26.43 10.56 0.66
CA PHE A 263 -26.54 9.24 0.05
C PHE A 263 -27.53 8.38 0.86
N PRO A 264 -28.45 7.70 0.18
CA PRO A 264 -29.27 6.67 0.84
C PRO A 264 -28.36 5.47 1.22
N VAL A 265 -28.89 4.53 1.99
CA VAL A 265 -28.24 3.23 2.19
C VAL A 265 -28.23 2.50 0.84
N LEU A 266 -27.04 2.22 0.32
CA LEU A 266 -26.83 1.61 -1.00
C LEU A 266 -26.41 0.14 -0.90
N ASN A 267 -25.62 -0.21 0.12
CA ASN A 267 -25.14 -1.56 0.31
C ASN A 267 -24.95 -1.86 1.81
N THR A 268 -25.61 -2.91 2.30
CA THR A 268 -25.56 -3.32 3.71
C THR A 268 -24.62 -4.48 3.99
N SER A 269 -23.84 -4.92 2.99
CA SER A 269 -22.87 -6.00 3.16
C SER A 269 -21.81 -5.63 4.20
N ASP A 270 -21.40 -6.58 5.01
CA ASP A 270 -20.25 -6.48 5.93
C ASP A 270 -18.93 -6.94 5.26
N ARG A 271 -19.00 -7.34 3.98
CA ARG A 271 -17.86 -7.68 3.14
C ARG A 271 -17.46 -6.54 2.20
N ILE A 272 -17.43 -5.34 2.73
CA ILE A 272 -16.94 -4.14 2.03
C ILE A 272 -15.77 -3.56 2.84
N LEU A 273 -14.62 -3.39 2.19
CA LEU A 273 -13.49 -2.67 2.74
C LEU A 273 -13.39 -1.31 2.07
N VAL A 274 -13.50 -0.23 2.84
CA VAL A 274 -13.26 1.14 2.40
C VAL A 274 -11.88 1.57 2.86
N MET A 275 -10.99 1.93 1.95
CA MET A 275 -9.67 2.47 2.24
C MET A 275 -9.58 3.92 1.77
N ILE A 276 -9.10 4.82 2.63
CA ILE A 276 -9.02 6.25 2.36
C ILE A 276 -7.58 6.72 2.49
N ASP A 277 -7.05 7.32 1.43
CA ASP A 277 -5.75 7.97 1.46
C ASP A 277 -5.86 9.40 1.98
N GLU A 278 -4.86 9.85 2.75
CA GLU A 278 -4.77 11.19 3.35
C GLU A 278 -6.04 11.64 4.11
N ALA A 279 -6.59 10.73 4.92
CA ALA A 279 -7.88 10.86 5.61
C ALA A 279 -8.01 12.08 6.56
N HIS A 280 -6.94 12.86 6.77
CA HIS A 280 -6.93 14.05 7.61
C HIS A 280 -7.46 15.32 6.91
N ARG A 281 -7.63 15.32 5.58
CA ARG A 281 -8.06 16.50 4.82
C ARG A 281 -9.53 16.81 5.03
N SER A 282 -9.88 18.08 5.23
CA SER A 282 -11.25 18.54 5.52
C SER A 282 -12.25 18.27 4.39
N GLU A 283 -11.81 18.24 3.14
CA GLU A 283 -12.65 17.97 1.96
C GLU A 283 -13.25 16.56 1.95
N TYR A 284 -12.65 15.64 2.72
CA TYR A 284 -13.17 14.28 2.87
C TYR A 284 -14.38 14.18 3.81
N SER A 285 -14.66 15.20 4.64
CA SER A 285 -15.61 15.07 5.74
C SER A 285 -17.04 14.81 5.27
N GLU A 286 -17.51 15.45 4.21
CA GLU A 286 -18.89 15.31 3.72
C GLU A 286 -19.07 14.08 2.83
N LEU A 287 -18.16 13.87 1.87
CA LEU A 287 -18.19 12.67 1.04
C LEU A 287 -18.00 11.40 1.86
N ALA A 288 -17.06 11.40 2.79
CA ALA A 288 -16.85 10.28 3.71
C ALA A 288 -18.08 10.04 4.57
N ALA A 289 -18.71 11.06 5.15
CA ALA A 289 -19.92 10.91 5.95
C ALA A 289 -21.08 10.32 5.14
N ASN A 290 -21.24 10.74 3.88
CA ASN A 290 -22.24 10.17 2.97
C ASN A 290 -21.95 8.72 2.62
N MET A 291 -20.68 8.38 2.36
CA MET A 291 -20.27 7.00 2.11
C MET A 291 -20.46 6.11 3.33
N TRP A 292 -20.20 6.62 4.55
CA TRP A 292 -20.47 5.87 5.79
C TRP A 292 -21.96 5.51 5.94
N LYS A 293 -22.84 6.45 5.65
CA LYS A 293 -24.29 6.23 5.66
C LYS A 293 -24.72 5.24 4.58
N SER A 294 -24.09 5.32 3.41
CA SER A 294 -24.44 4.44 2.28
C SER A 294 -24.00 3.00 2.45
N MET A 295 -22.94 2.76 3.26
CA MET A 295 -22.37 1.44 3.54
C MET A 295 -22.16 1.25 5.06
N PRO A 296 -23.25 1.12 5.85
CA PRO A 296 -23.17 1.17 7.32
C PRO A 296 -22.37 0.03 7.94
N ASN A 297 -22.32 -1.14 7.30
CA ASN A 297 -21.61 -2.32 7.80
C ASN A 297 -20.18 -2.48 7.22
N SER A 298 -19.72 -1.54 6.39
CA SER A 298 -18.39 -1.61 5.78
C SER A 298 -17.28 -1.47 6.81
N VAL A 299 -16.15 -2.15 6.57
CA VAL A 299 -14.90 -1.95 7.30
C VAL A 299 -14.20 -0.73 6.73
N LYS A 300 -13.70 0.16 7.58
CA LYS A 300 -13.11 1.44 7.19
C LYS A 300 -11.66 1.53 7.68
N VAL A 301 -10.73 1.75 6.76
CA VAL A 301 -9.30 1.90 7.07
C VAL A 301 -8.78 3.23 6.52
N ALA A 302 -8.29 4.07 7.41
CA ALA A 302 -7.66 5.33 7.09
C ALA A 302 -6.15 5.14 6.90
N PHE A 303 -5.60 5.74 5.85
CA PHE A 303 -4.17 5.85 5.61
C PHE A 303 -3.77 7.32 5.74
N THR A 304 -2.88 7.66 6.65
CA THR A 304 -2.50 9.05 6.88
C THR A 304 -1.05 9.19 7.36
N GLY A 305 -0.41 10.29 6.99
CA GLY A 305 0.91 10.66 7.52
C GLY A 305 0.81 11.55 8.76
N THR A 306 -0.34 12.17 8.99
CA THR A 306 -0.59 13.13 10.07
C THR A 306 -1.96 12.86 10.66
N PRO A 307 -2.12 11.82 11.52
CA PRO A 307 -3.40 11.54 12.14
C PRO A 307 -3.78 12.68 13.09
N ILE A 308 -5.03 13.09 12.98
CA ILE A 308 -5.68 14.00 13.94
C ILE A 308 -6.69 13.21 14.77
N THR A 309 -7.06 13.70 15.93
CA THR A 309 -8.05 13.06 16.83
C THR A 309 -9.30 12.62 16.06
N LYS A 310 -9.84 13.51 15.22
CA LYS A 310 -11.02 13.23 14.39
C LYS A 310 -10.82 12.02 13.43
N THR A 311 -9.59 11.74 12.98
CA THR A 311 -9.30 10.56 12.14
C THR A 311 -9.49 9.29 12.97
N VAL A 312 -8.91 9.26 14.18
CA VAL A 312 -9.03 8.10 15.08
C VAL A 312 -10.48 7.89 15.53
N ASP A 313 -11.22 8.96 15.81
CA ASP A 313 -12.65 8.90 16.20
C ASP A 313 -13.51 8.31 15.07
N ASN A 314 -13.22 8.66 13.82
CA ASN A 314 -14.02 8.22 12.67
C ASN A 314 -13.69 6.81 12.16
N PHE A 315 -12.44 6.38 12.31
CA PHE A 315 -11.95 5.12 11.72
C PHE A 315 -11.60 4.06 12.75
N GLY A 316 -11.40 4.45 14.00
CA GLY A 316 -10.93 3.58 15.07
C GLY A 316 -9.43 3.70 15.33
N GLY A 317 -8.97 3.02 16.39
CA GLY A 317 -7.60 3.07 16.86
C GLY A 317 -6.55 2.65 15.82
N TYR A 318 -5.29 2.88 16.16
CA TYR A 318 -4.17 2.58 15.26
C TYR A 318 -4.04 1.08 14.98
N ILE A 319 -3.93 0.74 13.68
CA ILE A 319 -3.59 -0.61 13.20
C ILE A 319 -2.08 -0.76 13.20
N ASP A 320 -1.39 0.27 12.68
CA ASP A 320 0.07 0.32 12.61
C ASP A 320 0.57 1.77 12.68
N THR A 321 1.80 1.96 13.22
CA THR A 321 2.44 3.26 13.41
C THR A 321 3.91 3.21 13.04
#